data_34f04d78930bfd26b91a53e9f13a7a89
#
_entry.id   34f04d78930bfd26b91a53e9f13a7a89
#
_cell.length_a   1.000
_cell.length_b   1.000
_cell.length_c   1.000
_cell.angle_alpha   90.00
_cell.angle_beta   90.00
_cell.angle_gamma   90.00
#
_symmetry.space_group_name_H-M   'P 1'
#
loop_
_entity.id
_entity.type
_entity.pdbx_description
1 polymer ?
#
loop_
_entity_poly.entity_id
_entity_poly.type
_entity_poly.pdbx_seq_one_letter_code
_entity_poly.pdbx_strand_id
1 'polypeptide(L)'
;MVGVGLHMPNETAPAEAGIHIPDGIPTLRGGLRANEVRDFGVPQATMLHCDTEAAEPICLRDLAVPDAPLEARIGIAPGLVLLVQGGAVVGWSLADPARYLTSGYTAADPVPPSPDTRRRLAEYLALSTRPLVDEVMDKEPDAWHRLRTAERALLSRREDRSRAEILRRLVTRMIEDHGNR
;
A
#
# COMPACT_ATOMS: atom_id res chain seq x y z
N MET A 1 -18.08 -16.84 4.26
CA MET A 1 -17.17 -16.01 3.40
C MET A 1 -15.86 -15.91 4.16
N VAL A 2 -14.75 -16.35 3.59
CA VAL A 2 -13.42 -16.20 4.22
C VAL A 2 -12.83 -14.93 3.64
N GLY A 3 -12.51 -13.97 4.49
CA GLY A 3 -11.85 -12.72 4.11
C GLY A 3 -10.37 -12.79 4.41
N VAL A 4 -9.54 -12.12 3.62
CA VAL A 4 -8.13 -11.88 3.88
C VAL A 4 -7.96 -10.41 4.24
N GLY A 5 -7.44 -10.14 5.44
CA GLY A 5 -7.03 -8.79 5.86
C GLY A 5 -5.54 -8.62 5.59
N LEU A 6 -5.18 -7.58 4.84
CA LEU A 6 -3.80 -7.18 4.63
C LEU A 6 -3.58 -5.84 5.32
N HIS A 7 -2.50 -5.75 6.07
CA HIS A 7 -2.12 -4.53 6.76
C HIS A 7 -0.97 -3.85 6.04
N MET A 8 -1.06 -2.52 5.97
CA MET A 8 0.05 -1.72 5.44
C MET A 8 1.23 -1.76 6.42
N PRO A 9 2.46 -1.88 5.90
CA PRO A 9 3.67 -1.77 6.71
C PRO A 9 3.81 -0.40 7.37
N ASN A 10 4.56 -0.36 8.46
CA ASN A 10 4.84 0.88 9.19
C ASN A 10 6.09 1.61 8.68
N GLU A 11 6.90 0.97 7.85
CA GLU A 11 8.18 1.51 7.38
C GLU A 11 8.24 1.53 5.86
N THR A 12 8.82 2.59 5.30
CA THR A 12 9.16 2.66 3.87
C THR A 12 10.55 2.05 3.69
N ALA A 13 10.70 1.19 2.69
CA ALA A 13 12.01 0.69 2.29
C ALA A 13 12.90 1.85 1.83
N PRO A 14 14.19 1.89 2.21
CA PRO A 14 15.14 2.86 1.69
C PRO A 14 15.17 2.84 0.16
N ALA A 15 15.36 4.01 -0.45
CA ALA A 15 15.39 4.14 -1.91
C ALA A 15 16.50 3.27 -2.54
N GLU A 16 17.59 3.07 -1.80
CA GLU A 16 18.74 2.26 -2.23
C GLU A 16 18.50 0.74 -2.08
N ALA A 17 17.42 0.34 -1.41
CA ALA A 17 17.14 -1.09 -1.14
C ALA A 17 16.92 -1.93 -2.41
N GLY A 18 16.77 -1.26 -3.58
CA GLY A 18 16.77 -1.94 -4.88
C GLY A 18 15.78 -3.11 -4.95
N ILE A 19 14.63 -2.99 -4.28
CA ILE A 19 13.65 -4.07 -4.24
C ILE A 19 13.15 -4.29 -5.65
N HIS A 20 13.71 -5.29 -6.27
CA HIS A 20 13.34 -5.74 -7.60
C HIS A 20 12.70 -7.13 -7.48
N ILE A 21 11.40 -7.19 -7.71
CA ILE A 21 10.78 -8.51 -7.92
C ILE A 21 11.17 -8.95 -9.34
N PRO A 22 11.90 -10.04 -9.48
CA PRO A 22 12.34 -10.49 -10.80
C PRO A 22 11.13 -10.67 -11.74
N ASP A 23 11.19 -10.02 -12.91
CA ASP A 23 10.15 -10.11 -13.94
C ASP A 23 9.93 -11.53 -14.47
N GLY A 24 10.89 -12.43 -14.20
CA GLY A 24 10.89 -13.80 -14.68
C GLY A 24 10.01 -14.79 -13.92
N ILE A 25 9.43 -14.40 -12.76
CA ILE A 25 8.61 -15.32 -11.98
C ILE A 25 7.14 -15.14 -12.36
N PRO A 26 6.53 -16.12 -13.05
CA PRO A 26 5.14 -16.01 -13.47
C PRO A 26 4.21 -16.00 -12.26
N THR A 27 3.18 -15.18 -12.32
CA THR A 27 2.12 -15.20 -11.32
C THR A 27 1.22 -16.43 -11.56
N LEU A 28 1.24 -17.35 -10.64
CA LEU A 28 0.36 -18.52 -10.64
C LEU A 28 -1.01 -18.11 -10.10
N ARG A 29 -2.08 -18.53 -10.78
CA ARG A 29 -3.43 -18.41 -10.22
C ARG A 29 -3.59 -19.40 -9.09
N GLY A 30 -3.95 -18.91 -7.93
CA GLY A 30 -4.11 -19.72 -6.75
C GLY A 30 -5.14 -19.14 -5.78
N GLY A 31 -5.18 -19.69 -4.60
CA GLY A 31 -6.03 -19.23 -3.51
C GLY A 31 -5.48 -19.73 -2.19
N LEU A 32 -5.90 -19.12 -1.12
CA LEU A 32 -5.59 -19.58 0.22
C LEU A 32 -6.59 -20.66 0.63
N ARG A 33 -6.10 -21.78 1.09
CA ARG A 33 -6.88 -22.85 1.69
C ARG A 33 -6.39 -23.09 3.11
N ALA A 34 -7.27 -22.90 4.07
CA ALA A 34 -6.99 -23.31 5.45
C ALA A 34 -7.13 -24.82 5.56
N ASN A 35 -6.13 -25.48 6.16
CA ASN A 35 -6.19 -26.91 6.49
C ASN A 35 -7.09 -27.18 7.70
N GLU A 36 -7.31 -26.15 8.52
CA GLU A 36 -8.11 -26.22 9.74
C GLU A 36 -9.03 -24.99 9.81
N VAL A 37 -10.19 -25.15 10.45
CA VAL A 37 -11.13 -24.04 10.73
C VAL A 37 -10.61 -23.27 11.94
N ARG A 38 -9.57 -22.50 11.74
CA ARG A 38 -9.02 -21.58 12.75
C ARG A 38 -8.46 -20.34 12.06
N ASP A 39 -8.41 -19.24 12.81
CA ASP A 39 -7.66 -18.09 12.34
C ASP A 39 -6.17 -18.43 12.26
N PHE A 40 -5.55 -18.07 11.17
CA PHE A 40 -4.10 -18.18 11.00
C PHE A 40 -3.53 -16.79 10.69
N GLY A 41 -2.45 -16.47 11.37
CA GLY A 41 -1.67 -15.26 11.09
C GLY A 41 -0.51 -15.58 10.20
N VAL A 42 -0.29 -14.72 9.20
CA VAL A 42 0.99 -14.66 8.48
C VAL A 42 1.80 -13.55 9.14
N PRO A 43 3.13 -13.69 9.28
CA PRO A 43 3.96 -12.58 9.77
C PRO A 43 3.65 -11.31 9.01
N GLN A 44 3.46 -10.21 9.75
CA GLN A 44 3.11 -8.92 9.15
C GLN A 44 4.25 -8.45 8.25
N ALA A 45 3.89 -7.85 7.12
CA ALA A 45 4.84 -7.08 6.34
C ALA A 45 5.23 -5.82 7.13
N THR A 46 6.52 -5.54 7.21
CA THR A 46 7.03 -4.36 7.94
C THR A 46 7.54 -3.27 7.01
N MET A 47 7.90 -3.63 5.76
CA MET A 47 8.51 -2.74 4.79
C MET A 47 7.60 -2.53 3.59
N LEU A 48 7.39 -1.26 3.23
CA LEU A 48 6.70 -0.83 2.02
C LEU A 48 7.71 -0.34 0.98
N HIS A 49 7.68 -0.92 -0.19
CA HIS A 49 8.28 -0.33 -1.38
C HIS A 49 7.17 0.18 -2.30
N CYS A 50 7.22 1.45 -2.64
CA CYS A 50 6.22 2.10 -3.49
C CYS A 50 6.91 3.14 -4.36
N ASP A 51 6.68 3.09 -5.66
CA ASP A 51 7.13 4.12 -6.58
C ASP A 51 6.28 5.40 -6.46
N THR A 52 6.70 6.44 -7.15
CA THR A 52 6.04 7.76 -7.12
C THR A 52 4.65 7.77 -7.76
N GLU A 53 4.27 6.70 -8.45
CA GLU A 53 2.98 6.57 -9.11
C GLU A 53 2.10 5.51 -8.46
N ALA A 54 2.58 4.86 -7.41
CA ALA A 54 1.90 3.74 -6.74
C ALA A 54 1.36 2.71 -7.75
N ALA A 55 2.19 2.36 -8.74
CA ALA A 55 1.77 1.42 -9.78
C ALA A 55 1.60 0.00 -9.21
N GLU A 56 2.57 -0.44 -8.41
CA GLU A 56 2.52 -1.72 -7.70
C GLU A 56 3.26 -1.61 -6.36
N PRO A 57 2.61 -1.14 -5.28
CA PRO A 57 3.18 -1.23 -3.94
C PRO A 57 3.50 -2.68 -3.57
N ILE A 58 4.69 -2.88 -3.03
CA ILE A 58 5.21 -4.16 -2.58
C ILE A 58 5.41 -4.08 -1.08
N CYS A 59 4.80 -4.99 -0.35
CA CYS A 59 4.92 -5.09 1.10
C CYS A 59 5.65 -6.36 1.46
N LEU A 60 6.80 -6.23 2.12
CA LEU A 60 7.68 -7.33 2.50
C LEU A 60 7.76 -7.47 4.01
N ARG A 61 8.02 -8.69 4.49
CA ARG A 61 8.21 -8.97 5.91
C ARG A 61 9.41 -8.23 6.49
N ASP A 62 10.51 -8.17 5.74
CA ASP A 62 11.72 -7.43 6.09
C ASP A 62 12.59 -7.18 4.85
N LEU A 63 13.66 -6.41 5.00
CA LEU A 63 14.59 -6.09 3.91
C LEU A 63 15.48 -7.27 3.50
N ALA A 64 15.57 -8.32 4.28
CA ALA A 64 16.37 -9.51 3.92
C ALA A 64 15.67 -10.37 2.87
N VAL A 65 14.36 -10.17 2.64
CA VAL A 65 13.61 -10.91 1.61
C VAL A 65 14.19 -10.74 0.20
N PRO A 66 14.64 -9.53 -0.24
CA PRO A 66 15.24 -9.38 -1.57
C PRO A 66 16.58 -10.11 -1.77
N ASP A 67 17.29 -10.48 -0.69
CA ASP A 67 18.60 -11.14 -0.78
C ASP A 67 18.53 -12.58 -1.28
N ALA A 68 17.34 -13.17 -1.30
CA ALA A 68 17.11 -14.51 -1.81
C ALA A 68 15.99 -14.51 -2.87
N PRO A 69 16.06 -15.42 -3.86
CA PRO A 69 15.06 -15.45 -4.92
C PRO A 69 13.68 -15.81 -4.39
N LEU A 70 12.65 -15.16 -4.94
CA LEU A 70 11.28 -15.61 -4.76
C LEU A 70 11.07 -16.95 -5.47
N GLU A 71 10.35 -17.86 -4.83
CA GLU A 71 10.00 -19.17 -5.39
C GLU A 71 8.72 -19.10 -6.22
N ALA A 72 7.77 -18.30 -5.78
CA ALA A 72 6.49 -18.18 -6.46
C ALA A 72 5.81 -16.82 -6.20
N ARG A 73 4.97 -16.44 -7.15
CA ARG A 73 3.98 -15.36 -7.04
C ARG A 73 2.60 -15.99 -7.18
N ILE A 74 1.73 -15.82 -6.18
CA ILE A 74 0.41 -16.45 -6.15
C ILE A 74 -0.66 -15.37 -6.21
N GLY A 75 -1.36 -15.25 -7.34
CA GLY A 75 -2.48 -14.33 -7.52
C GLY A 75 -3.73 -14.87 -6.81
N ILE A 76 -4.21 -14.17 -5.79
CA ILE A 76 -5.35 -14.57 -4.97
C ILE A 76 -6.62 -13.75 -5.25
N ALA A 77 -6.44 -12.57 -5.85
CA ALA A 77 -7.52 -11.70 -6.31
C ALA A 77 -7.01 -10.84 -7.48
N PRO A 78 -7.88 -10.15 -8.22
CA PRO A 78 -7.44 -9.23 -9.26
C PRO A 78 -6.43 -8.22 -8.73
N GLY A 79 -5.24 -8.20 -9.31
CA GLY A 79 -4.13 -7.32 -8.93
C GLY A 79 -3.42 -7.68 -7.62
N LEU A 80 -3.94 -8.57 -6.80
CA LEU A 80 -3.36 -8.95 -5.52
C LEU A 80 -2.57 -10.26 -5.62
N VAL A 81 -1.29 -10.18 -5.27
CA VAL A 81 -0.32 -11.28 -5.36
C VAL A 81 0.35 -11.50 -4.01
N LEU A 82 0.44 -12.75 -3.60
CA LEU A 82 1.30 -13.16 -2.49
C LEU A 82 2.68 -13.55 -3.01
N LEU A 83 3.70 -13.17 -2.26
CA LEU A 83 5.10 -13.44 -2.54
C LEU A 83 5.57 -14.58 -1.64
N VAL A 84 6.12 -15.62 -2.24
CA VAL A 84 6.53 -16.84 -1.53
C VAL A 84 8.03 -17.07 -1.68
N GLN A 85 8.68 -17.38 -0.56
CA GLN A 85 10.09 -17.67 -0.45
C GLN A 85 10.31 -18.70 0.67
N GLY A 86 11.12 -19.72 0.47
CA GLY A 86 11.34 -20.77 1.45
C GLY A 86 10.05 -21.49 1.88
N GLY A 87 9.08 -21.64 0.97
CA GLY A 87 7.78 -22.25 1.28
C GLY A 87 6.85 -21.38 2.16
N ALA A 88 7.25 -20.14 2.48
CA ALA A 88 6.47 -19.24 3.32
C ALA A 88 6.05 -17.98 2.56
N VAL A 89 4.91 -17.39 2.97
CA VAL A 89 4.50 -16.06 2.49
C VAL A 89 5.41 -15.02 3.16
N VAL A 90 6.15 -14.27 2.35
CA VAL A 90 7.09 -13.25 2.81
C VAL A 90 6.62 -11.82 2.49
N GLY A 91 5.53 -11.70 1.75
CA GLY A 91 4.99 -10.40 1.39
C GLY A 91 3.81 -10.51 0.45
N TRP A 92 3.39 -9.36 -0.02
CA TRP A 92 2.32 -9.21 -1.02
C TRP A 92 2.54 -7.98 -1.88
N SER A 93 1.96 -7.97 -3.06
CA SER A 93 1.87 -6.78 -3.92
C SER A 93 0.46 -6.55 -4.41
N LEU A 94 0.13 -5.30 -4.70
CA LEU A 94 -1.17 -4.91 -5.24
C LEU A 94 -0.98 -4.01 -6.46
N ALA A 95 -1.31 -4.51 -7.64
CA ALA A 95 -1.27 -3.72 -8.86
C ALA A 95 -2.38 -2.67 -8.88
N ASP A 96 -2.03 -1.44 -9.26
CA ASP A 96 -2.92 -0.28 -9.40
C ASP A 96 -3.84 -0.07 -8.17
N PRO A 97 -3.29 0.10 -6.96
CA PRO A 97 -4.06 0.21 -5.71
C PRO A 97 -5.05 1.36 -5.72
N ALA A 98 -4.77 2.44 -6.47
CA ALA A 98 -5.67 3.57 -6.62
C ALA A 98 -7.04 3.17 -7.20
N ARG A 99 -7.10 2.07 -7.97
CA ARG A 99 -8.35 1.50 -8.49
C ARG A 99 -9.29 1.03 -7.37
N TYR A 100 -8.73 0.61 -6.24
CA TYR A 100 -9.46 0.04 -5.11
C TYR A 100 -9.78 1.07 -4.01
N LEU A 101 -9.54 2.35 -4.28
CA LEU A 101 -10.00 3.44 -3.40
C LEU A 101 -11.53 3.54 -3.48
N THR A 102 -12.19 2.83 -2.58
CA THR A 102 -13.66 2.76 -2.50
C THR A 102 -14.13 3.08 -1.08
N SER A 103 -15.38 3.50 -0.96
CA SER A 103 -16.00 3.67 0.36
C SER A 103 -16.60 2.32 0.81
N GLY A 104 -16.10 1.79 1.93
CA GLY A 104 -16.53 0.49 2.45
C GLY A 104 -16.15 -0.68 1.52
N TYR A 105 -17.03 -1.66 1.41
CA TYR A 105 -16.82 -2.88 0.62
C TYR A 105 -17.46 -2.82 -0.78
N THR A 106 -17.47 -1.64 -1.39
CA THR A 106 -18.00 -1.48 -2.75
C THR A 106 -17.01 -2.00 -3.78
N ALA A 107 -17.53 -2.43 -4.94
CA ALA A 107 -16.68 -2.84 -6.05
C ALA A 107 -15.80 -1.66 -6.52
N ALA A 108 -14.61 -2.00 -7.01
CA ALA A 108 -13.73 -1.01 -7.63
C ALA A 108 -14.41 -0.35 -8.84
N ASP A 109 -14.21 0.96 -9.00
CA ASP A 109 -14.68 1.69 -10.18
C ASP A 109 -14.00 1.11 -11.44
N PRO A 110 -14.76 0.74 -12.48
CA PRO A 110 -14.21 0.23 -13.72
C PRO A 110 -13.34 1.24 -14.46
N VAL A 111 -13.55 2.54 -14.26
CA VAL A 111 -12.75 3.59 -14.87
C VAL A 111 -11.35 3.60 -14.24
N PRO A 112 -10.27 3.57 -15.04
CA PRO A 112 -8.91 3.65 -14.51
C PRO A 112 -8.70 4.94 -13.69
N PRO A 113 -7.93 4.86 -12.59
CA PRO A 113 -7.57 6.07 -11.84
C PRO A 113 -6.69 6.99 -12.65
N SER A 114 -6.84 8.29 -12.43
CA SER A 114 -5.99 9.29 -13.09
C SER A 114 -4.53 9.19 -12.60
N PRO A 115 -3.54 9.59 -13.41
CA PRO A 115 -2.14 9.62 -12.98
C PRO A 115 -1.92 10.45 -11.71
N ASP A 116 -2.71 11.50 -11.55
CA ASP A 116 -2.61 12.33 -10.34
C ASP A 116 -3.19 11.62 -9.11
N THR A 117 -4.28 10.87 -9.23
CA THR A 117 -4.81 10.05 -8.13
C THR A 117 -3.77 9.05 -7.66
N ARG A 118 -3.04 8.40 -8.58
CA ARG A 118 -1.94 7.49 -8.25
C ARG A 118 -0.81 8.20 -7.50
N ARG A 119 -0.34 9.34 -7.99
CA ARG A 119 0.69 10.14 -7.31
C ARG A 119 0.26 10.58 -5.91
N ARG A 120 -0.99 10.99 -5.73
CA ARG A 120 -1.53 11.38 -4.41
C ARG A 120 -1.63 10.19 -3.46
N LEU A 121 -1.96 9.02 -3.99
CA LEU A 121 -1.92 7.80 -3.19
C LEU A 121 -0.49 7.47 -2.76
N ALA A 122 0.50 7.54 -3.67
CA ALA A 122 1.91 7.34 -3.33
C ALA A 122 2.38 8.33 -2.26
N GLU A 123 2.02 9.61 -2.40
CA GLU A 123 2.32 10.65 -1.41
C GLU A 123 1.70 10.35 -0.03
N TYR A 124 0.44 9.92 0.00
CA TYR A 124 -0.24 9.52 1.23
C TYR A 124 0.45 8.30 1.87
N LEU A 125 0.78 7.27 1.10
CA LEU A 125 1.46 6.08 1.58
C LEU A 125 2.83 6.44 2.19
N ALA A 126 3.60 7.32 1.55
CA ALA A 126 4.87 7.80 2.08
C ALA A 126 4.68 8.57 3.41
N LEU A 127 3.68 9.45 3.50
CA LEU A 127 3.40 10.22 4.72
C LEU A 127 2.85 9.35 5.86
N SER A 128 2.27 8.20 5.55
CA SER A 128 1.72 7.26 6.54
C SER A 128 2.71 6.20 7.02
N THR A 129 3.94 6.21 6.52
CA THR A 129 5.01 5.28 6.88
C THR A 129 6.26 6.02 7.35
N ARG A 130 7.10 5.31 8.13
CA ARG A 130 8.39 5.87 8.57
C ARG A 130 9.35 6.06 7.39
N PRO A 131 10.19 7.09 7.41
CA PRO A 131 10.36 8.05 8.52
C PRO A 131 9.34 9.19 8.55
N LEU A 132 8.62 9.47 7.45
CA LEU A 132 7.79 10.67 7.34
C LEU A 132 6.60 10.71 8.31
N VAL A 133 6.03 9.58 8.69
CA VAL A 133 4.96 9.58 9.71
C VAL A 133 5.48 10.06 11.07
N ASP A 134 6.72 9.71 11.44
CA ASP A 134 7.32 10.20 12.68
C ASP A 134 7.53 11.72 12.62
N GLU A 135 7.99 12.26 11.50
CA GLU A 135 8.09 13.72 11.27
C GLU A 135 6.75 14.43 11.38
N VAL A 136 5.65 13.79 10.87
CA VAL A 136 4.28 14.30 11.04
C VAL A 136 3.87 14.28 12.51
N MET A 137 4.17 13.21 13.23
CA MET A 137 3.87 13.07 14.67
C MET A 137 4.62 14.09 15.51
N ASP A 138 5.87 14.37 15.16
CA ASP A 138 6.74 15.36 15.82
C ASP A 138 6.44 16.81 15.39
N LYS A 139 5.47 16.99 14.49
CA LYS A 139 5.05 18.29 13.93
C LYS A 139 6.17 19.05 13.21
N GLU A 140 7.05 18.31 12.54
CA GLU A 140 8.09 18.92 11.71
C GLU A 140 7.46 19.79 10.62
N PRO A 141 7.91 21.05 10.46
CA PRO A 141 7.25 22.02 9.58
C PRO A 141 7.12 21.56 8.14
N ASP A 142 8.13 20.89 7.60
CA ASP A 142 8.16 20.44 6.21
C ASP A 142 7.18 19.28 5.97
N ALA A 143 7.13 18.30 6.87
CA ALA A 143 6.17 17.20 6.79
C ALA A 143 4.72 17.69 6.91
N TRP A 144 4.46 18.62 7.85
CA TRP A 144 3.16 19.27 7.99
C TRP A 144 2.78 20.09 6.77
N HIS A 145 3.71 20.85 6.21
CA HIS A 145 3.46 21.60 4.98
C HIS A 145 3.08 20.67 3.81
N ARG A 146 3.79 19.56 3.65
CA ARG A 146 3.46 18.53 2.63
C ARG A 146 2.06 17.96 2.85
N LEU A 147 1.73 17.56 4.08
CA LEU A 147 0.43 17.01 4.43
C LEU A 147 -0.72 17.97 4.12
N ARG A 148 -0.61 19.24 4.51
CA ARG A 148 -1.60 20.28 4.21
C ARG A 148 -1.66 20.64 2.73
N THR A 149 -0.57 20.51 2.01
CA THR A 149 -0.54 20.75 0.57
C THR A 149 -1.24 19.61 -0.17
N ALA A 150 -1.05 18.37 0.25
CA ALA A 150 -1.79 17.21 -0.27
C ALA A 150 -3.30 17.36 -0.03
N GLU A 151 -3.73 17.77 1.16
CA GLU A 151 -5.15 18.03 1.47
C GLU A 151 -5.76 19.08 0.53
N ARG A 152 -5.10 20.25 0.40
CA ARG A 152 -5.58 21.34 -0.47
C ARG A 152 -5.66 20.93 -1.94
N ALA A 153 -4.67 20.17 -2.42
CA ALA A 153 -4.66 19.67 -3.79
C ALA A 153 -5.83 18.71 -4.07
N LEU A 154 -6.24 17.91 -3.10
CA LEU A 154 -7.38 17.00 -3.21
C LEU A 154 -8.72 17.73 -3.19
N LEU A 155 -8.84 18.88 -2.49
CA LEU A 155 -10.05 19.70 -2.46
C LEU A 155 -10.41 20.31 -3.83
N SER A 156 -9.42 20.69 -4.62
CA SER A 156 -9.61 21.39 -5.91
C SER A 156 -9.94 20.46 -7.08
N ARG A 157 -10.01 19.14 -6.86
CA ARG A 157 -10.11 18.16 -7.93
C ARG A 157 -11.52 17.98 -8.46
N ARG A 158 -11.62 18.01 -9.83
CA ARG A 158 -12.85 17.68 -10.57
C ARG A 158 -12.79 16.29 -11.20
N GLU A 159 -11.60 15.87 -11.63
CA GLU A 159 -11.36 14.53 -12.15
C GLU A 159 -11.24 13.52 -11.01
N ASP A 160 -11.76 12.31 -11.25
CA ASP A 160 -11.64 11.18 -10.31
C ASP A 160 -12.14 11.51 -8.89
N ARG A 161 -13.24 12.29 -8.83
CA ARG A 161 -13.72 12.94 -7.60
C ARG A 161 -13.99 11.97 -6.45
N SER A 162 -14.51 10.80 -6.75
CA SER A 162 -14.82 9.78 -5.73
C SER A 162 -13.55 9.30 -5.00
N ARG A 163 -12.50 8.99 -5.76
CA ARG A 163 -11.21 8.56 -5.20
C ARG A 163 -10.47 9.71 -4.50
N ALA A 164 -10.52 10.90 -5.10
CA ALA A 164 -9.94 12.10 -4.47
C ALA A 164 -10.58 12.39 -3.11
N GLU A 165 -11.90 12.23 -2.99
CA GLU A 165 -12.61 12.41 -1.72
C GLU A 165 -12.21 11.36 -0.66
N ILE A 166 -11.96 10.11 -1.07
CA ILE A 166 -11.49 9.07 -0.16
C ILE A 166 -10.09 9.40 0.34
N LEU A 167 -9.17 9.74 -0.58
CA LEU A 167 -7.81 10.17 -0.20
C LEU A 167 -7.84 11.41 0.70
N ARG A 168 -8.71 12.39 0.40
CA ARG A 168 -8.86 13.56 1.23
C ARG A 168 -9.25 13.19 2.66
N ARG A 169 -10.22 12.29 2.84
CA ARG A 169 -10.63 11.82 4.18
C ARG A 169 -9.49 11.16 4.93
N LEU A 170 -8.66 10.36 4.26
CA LEU A 170 -7.48 9.73 4.86
C LEU A 170 -6.47 10.79 5.32
N VAL A 171 -6.17 11.78 4.47
CA VAL A 171 -5.25 12.89 4.80
C VAL A 171 -5.82 13.76 5.92
N THR A 172 -7.10 14.14 5.84
CA THR A 172 -7.77 14.95 6.89
C THR A 172 -7.73 14.22 8.23
N ARG A 173 -8.01 12.90 8.25
CA ARG A 173 -7.92 12.11 9.47
C ARG A 173 -6.51 12.12 10.06
N MET A 174 -5.47 11.98 9.24
CA MET A 174 -4.07 12.08 9.69
C MET A 174 -3.78 13.47 10.31
N ILE A 175 -4.31 14.55 9.72
CA ILE A 175 -4.20 15.90 10.28
C ILE A 175 -4.90 15.99 11.64
N GLU A 176 -6.10 15.44 11.78
CA GLU A 176 -6.88 15.45 13.02
C GLU A 176 -6.21 14.62 14.12
N ASP A 177 -5.73 13.40 13.79
CA ASP A 177 -5.12 12.48 14.74
C ASP A 177 -3.81 13.03 15.33
N HIS A 178 -3.05 13.82 14.57
CA HIS A 178 -1.76 14.36 14.99
C HIS A 178 -1.77 15.89 15.26
N GLY A 179 -2.80 16.61 14.81
CA GLY A 179 -2.91 18.05 15.00
C GLY A 179 -3.35 18.48 16.40
N ASN A 180 -4.10 17.66 17.11
CA ASN A 180 -4.71 17.95 18.40
C ASN A 180 -3.92 17.45 19.62
N ARG A 181 -2.71 16.98 19.44
CA ARG A 181 -1.80 16.57 20.53
C ARG A 181 -0.82 17.65 20.93
#